data_6b0b05849c9c93b80c918599acaff2ce
#
_entry.id   6b0b05849c9c93b80c918599acaff2ce
#
_cell.length_a   1.000
_cell.length_b   1.000
_cell.length_c   1.000
_cell.angle_alpha   90.00
_cell.angle_beta   90.00
_cell.angle_gamma   90.00
#
_symmetry.space_group_name_H-M   'P 1'
#
loop_
_entity.id
_entity.type
_entity.pdbx_description
1 polymer ?
#
loop_
_entity_poly.entity_id
_entity_poly.type
_entity_poly.pdbx_seq_one_letter_code
_entity_poly.pdbx_strand_id
1 'polypeptide(L)'
;MTKYKILYAEDDETLAFLTKDNLENYYDVTHCKDGEMCFETFKNSEFDLCIFDIMMPKMDGFDLAEKVRKHNADVPIIFLSAKTLKEDRIKGLRLGADDYLVKPFSIEELLLKIEIFLKRSQKKTITTENPIYTVGKYQFDHKNYLVFTDTEKVSLTQREAELLKLFLDNKNEVLKREEILKSLWGNDDYFMGRSLDVFISRLRKILSNEDGIAIENLHGIGFKFNMK
;
A
#
# COMPACT_ATOMS: atom_id res chain seq x y z
N MET A 1 -13.98 -7.53 21.45
CA MET A 1 -12.98 -7.48 20.36
C MET A 1 -12.35 -6.09 20.37
N THR A 2 -11.05 -5.99 20.38
CA THR A 2 -10.35 -4.69 20.25
C THR A 2 -10.61 -4.15 18.84
N LYS A 3 -11.06 -2.91 18.72
CA LYS A 3 -11.21 -2.22 17.44
C LYS A 3 -9.83 -1.96 16.83
N TYR A 4 -9.71 -2.00 15.51
CA TYR A 4 -8.50 -1.56 14.81
C TYR A 4 -8.28 -0.06 14.99
N LYS A 5 -7.01 0.32 15.12
CA LYS A 5 -6.59 1.71 15.32
C LYS A 5 -6.24 2.37 14.00
N ILE A 6 -6.92 3.45 13.69
CA ILE A 6 -6.72 4.23 12.47
C ILE A 6 -6.16 5.61 12.85
N LEU A 7 -5.06 5.99 12.21
CA LEU A 7 -4.53 7.34 12.28
C LEU A 7 -5.06 8.13 11.08
N TYR A 8 -5.75 9.23 11.35
CA TYR A 8 -6.38 10.07 10.33
C TYR A 8 -5.87 11.51 10.39
N ALA A 9 -5.27 11.98 9.31
CA ALA A 9 -4.78 13.35 9.16
C ALA A 9 -5.63 14.11 8.12
N GLU A 10 -6.22 15.22 8.55
CA GLU A 10 -7.11 16.09 7.74
C GLU A 10 -7.19 17.46 8.42
N ASP A 11 -6.97 18.53 7.68
CA ASP A 11 -7.02 19.90 8.20
C ASP A 11 -8.38 20.58 8.06
N ASP A 12 -9.25 20.09 7.16
CA ASP A 12 -10.64 20.54 7.09
C ASP A 12 -11.43 19.96 8.28
N GLU A 13 -11.75 20.81 9.25
CA GLU A 13 -12.45 20.41 10.49
C GLU A 13 -13.82 19.77 10.22
N THR A 14 -14.55 20.22 9.19
CA THR A 14 -15.87 19.70 8.85
C THR A 14 -15.77 18.30 8.25
N LEU A 15 -14.88 18.12 7.28
CA LEU A 15 -14.63 16.83 6.67
C LEU A 15 -14.03 15.84 7.68
N ALA A 16 -13.10 16.32 8.51
CA ALA A 16 -12.50 15.52 9.57
C ALA A 16 -13.56 15.01 10.55
N PHE A 17 -14.45 15.90 11.03
CA PHE A 17 -15.51 15.51 11.94
C PHE A 17 -16.46 14.48 11.32
N LEU A 18 -16.98 14.74 10.12
CA LEU A 18 -17.91 13.84 9.44
C LEU A 18 -17.28 12.47 9.14
N THR A 19 -16.05 12.47 8.66
CA THR A 19 -15.33 11.22 8.34
C THR A 19 -15.05 10.43 9.62
N LYS A 20 -14.51 11.07 10.64
CA LYS A 20 -14.21 10.44 11.92
C LYS A 20 -15.46 9.86 12.58
N ASP A 21 -16.55 10.61 12.69
CA ASP A 21 -17.81 10.15 13.28
C ASP A 21 -18.34 8.87 12.63
N ASN A 22 -18.25 8.78 11.29
CA ASN A 22 -18.64 7.57 10.58
C ASN A 22 -17.68 6.40 10.82
N LEU A 23 -16.36 6.64 10.83
CA LEU A 23 -15.36 5.61 11.04
C LEU A 23 -15.37 5.06 12.47
N GLU A 24 -15.66 5.89 13.48
CA GLU A 24 -15.69 5.49 14.90
C GLU A 24 -16.78 4.46 15.22
N ASN A 25 -17.78 4.29 14.36
CA ASN A 25 -18.73 3.17 14.48
C ASN A 25 -18.04 1.80 14.36
N TYR A 26 -16.92 1.72 13.64
CA TYR A 26 -16.23 0.48 13.31
C TYR A 26 -14.82 0.39 13.89
N TYR A 27 -14.11 1.51 14.02
CA TYR A 27 -12.68 1.60 14.33
C TYR A 27 -12.39 2.51 15.52
N ASP A 28 -11.18 2.45 16.04
CA ASP A 28 -10.63 3.42 16.99
C ASP A 28 -9.84 4.47 16.18
N VAL A 29 -10.36 5.71 16.10
CA VAL A 29 -9.84 6.73 15.18
C VAL A 29 -9.17 7.86 15.94
N THR A 30 -7.86 8.00 15.72
CA THR A 30 -7.09 9.16 16.19
C THR A 30 -6.96 10.17 15.05
N HIS A 31 -7.55 11.35 15.22
CA HIS A 31 -7.50 12.45 14.26
C HIS A 31 -6.40 13.46 14.60
N CYS A 32 -5.68 13.92 13.58
CA CYS A 32 -4.68 14.98 13.63
C CYS A 32 -4.99 16.04 12.57
N LYS A 33 -4.89 17.31 12.94
CA LYS A 33 -5.22 18.45 12.06
C LYS A 33 -4.08 18.93 11.17
N ASP A 34 -2.90 18.38 11.32
CA ASP A 34 -1.72 18.68 10.49
C ASP A 34 -0.73 17.50 10.50
N GLY A 35 0.17 17.49 9.51
CA GLY A 35 1.11 16.40 9.34
C GLY A 35 2.17 16.30 10.44
N GLU A 36 2.57 17.41 11.08
CA GLU A 36 3.53 17.37 12.19
C GLU A 36 2.93 16.70 13.42
N MET A 37 1.72 17.11 13.81
CA MET A 37 0.98 16.49 14.90
C MET A 37 0.75 15.00 14.61
N CYS A 38 0.42 14.67 13.37
CA CYS A 38 0.19 13.29 12.95
C CYS A 38 1.45 12.44 13.09
N PHE A 39 2.60 12.93 12.64
CA PHE A 39 3.87 12.19 12.77
C PHE A 39 4.29 11.99 14.24
N GLU A 40 4.14 13.02 15.09
CA GLU A 40 4.41 12.87 16.52
C GLU A 40 3.49 11.82 17.17
N THR A 41 2.21 11.82 16.81
CA THR A 41 1.24 10.82 17.29
C THR A 41 1.60 9.41 16.83
N PHE A 42 2.04 9.28 15.56
CA PHE A 42 2.45 7.99 14.98
C PHE A 42 3.65 7.39 15.72
N LYS A 43 4.65 8.19 16.09
CA LYS A 43 5.84 7.72 16.82
C LYS A 43 5.53 7.17 18.21
N ASN A 44 4.46 7.65 18.84
CA ASN A 44 4.12 7.35 20.23
C ASN A 44 3.03 6.26 20.37
N SER A 45 2.49 5.74 19.26
CA SER A 45 1.42 4.76 19.27
C SER A 45 1.49 3.85 18.05
N GLU A 46 0.91 2.66 18.17
CA GLU A 46 0.79 1.72 17.05
C GLU A 46 -0.57 1.90 16.37
N PHE A 47 -0.57 1.88 15.04
CA PHE A 47 -1.75 1.98 14.19
C PHE A 47 -1.79 0.85 13.18
N ASP A 48 -2.99 0.37 12.88
CA ASP A 48 -3.23 -0.70 11.92
C ASP A 48 -3.36 -0.16 10.49
N LEU A 49 -3.71 1.13 10.33
CA LEU A 49 -3.86 1.81 9.05
C LEU A 49 -3.77 3.33 9.23
N CYS A 50 -3.23 4.00 8.22
CA CYS A 50 -3.15 5.46 8.16
C CYS A 50 -3.97 6.01 6.99
N ILE A 51 -4.65 7.14 7.21
CA ILE A 51 -5.41 7.88 6.20
C ILE A 51 -4.90 9.33 6.23
N PHE A 52 -4.33 9.81 5.13
CA PHE A 52 -3.71 11.14 5.09
C PHE A 52 -4.30 11.99 3.97
N ASP A 53 -4.79 13.18 4.31
CA ASP A 53 -4.94 14.20 3.28
C ASP A 53 -3.57 14.62 2.77
N ILE A 54 -3.50 14.90 1.48
CA ILE A 54 -2.26 15.37 0.85
C ILE A 54 -2.04 16.86 1.17
N MET A 55 -3.09 17.66 1.14
CA MET A 55 -2.98 19.10 1.24
C MET A 55 -3.21 19.60 2.69
N MET A 56 -2.18 19.48 3.51
CA MET A 56 -2.24 19.93 4.91
C MET A 56 -1.18 21.00 5.21
N PRO A 57 -1.44 21.87 6.19
CA PRO A 57 -0.47 22.85 6.66
C PRO A 57 0.73 22.18 7.37
N LYS A 58 1.86 22.91 7.47
CA LYS A 58 3.12 22.54 8.11
C LYS A 58 3.86 21.39 7.43
N MET A 59 3.23 20.24 7.26
CA MET A 59 3.76 19.06 6.60
C MET A 59 2.67 18.46 5.73
N ASP A 60 2.92 18.36 4.43
CA ASP A 60 1.98 17.74 3.51
C ASP A 60 1.88 16.22 3.71
N GLY A 61 0.84 15.60 3.16
CA GLY A 61 0.62 14.16 3.34
C GLY A 61 1.70 13.30 2.69
N PHE A 62 2.39 13.79 1.67
CA PHE A 62 3.50 13.06 1.02
C PHE A 62 4.74 13.01 1.93
N ASP A 63 5.11 14.14 2.51
CA ASP A 63 6.23 14.23 3.44
C ASP A 63 5.95 13.43 4.72
N LEU A 64 4.69 13.45 5.17
CA LEU A 64 4.22 12.63 6.29
C LEU A 64 4.38 11.13 5.98
N ALA A 65 3.91 10.70 4.82
CA ALA A 65 4.01 9.29 4.41
C ALA A 65 5.47 8.83 4.29
N GLU A 66 6.36 9.67 3.75
CA GLU A 66 7.79 9.35 3.66
C GLU A 66 8.41 9.14 5.06
N LYS A 67 8.06 10.00 6.03
CA LYS A 67 8.54 9.86 7.40
C LYS A 67 7.96 8.61 8.08
N VAL A 68 6.67 8.34 7.88
CA VAL A 68 6.01 7.14 8.41
C VAL A 68 6.67 5.88 7.83
N ARG A 69 6.95 5.84 6.53
CA ARG A 69 7.62 4.71 5.87
C ARG A 69 9.04 4.44 6.39
N LYS A 70 9.76 5.48 6.77
CA LYS A 70 11.08 5.33 7.42
C LYS A 70 10.98 4.70 8.82
N HIS A 71 9.84 4.87 9.51
CA HIS A 71 9.59 4.31 10.84
C HIS A 71 8.94 2.93 10.78
N ASN A 72 7.95 2.77 9.89
CA ASN A 72 7.22 1.53 9.69
C ASN A 72 6.90 1.39 8.19
N ALA A 73 7.58 0.45 7.55
CA ALA A 73 7.38 0.18 6.13
C ALA A 73 6.03 -0.51 5.83
N ASP A 74 5.42 -1.16 6.84
CA ASP A 74 4.34 -2.13 6.65
C ASP A 74 2.94 -1.56 6.86
N VAL A 75 2.80 -0.49 7.66
CA VAL A 75 1.48 0.09 7.95
C VAL A 75 0.81 0.57 6.66
N PRO A 76 -0.42 0.12 6.33
CA PRO A 76 -1.11 0.59 5.13
C PRO A 76 -1.38 2.10 5.18
N ILE A 77 -1.15 2.79 4.05
CA ILE A 77 -1.43 4.23 3.90
C ILE A 77 -2.40 4.45 2.75
N ILE A 78 -3.53 5.10 3.04
CA ILE A 78 -4.50 5.58 2.05
C ILE A 78 -4.39 7.10 1.99
N PHE A 79 -4.17 7.66 0.80
CA PHE A 79 -4.26 9.10 0.61
C PHE A 79 -5.68 9.55 0.27
N LEU A 80 -6.09 10.66 0.88
CA LEU A 80 -7.26 11.44 0.44
C LEU A 80 -6.77 12.68 -0.29
N SER A 81 -7.37 13.05 -1.42
CA SER A 81 -6.93 14.23 -2.15
C SER A 81 -8.00 14.86 -3.03
N ALA A 82 -8.07 16.18 -3.03
CA ALA A 82 -8.79 16.96 -4.03
C ALA A 82 -8.09 16.97 -5.41
N LYS A 83 -6.84 16.52 -5.47
CA LYS A 83 -6.04 16.54 -6.71
C LYS A 83 -6.34 15.32 -7.56
N THR A 84 -6.91 15.56 -8.72
CA THR A 84 -7.14 14.56 -9.77
C THR A 84 -5.94 14.39 -10.70
N LEU A 85 -4.89 15.21 -10.55
CA LEU A 85 -3.74 15.17 -11.44
C LEU A 85 -2.98 13.86 -11.31
N LYS A 86 -2.75 13.25 -12.46
CA LYS A 86 -2.01 11.98 -12.62
C LYS A 86 -0.66 11.97 -11.89
N GLU A 87 0.02 13.12 -11.92
CA GLU A 87 1.37 13.28 -11.39
C GLU A 87 1.42 13.19 -9.86
N ASP A 88 0.46 13.80 -9.16
CA ASP A 88 0.37 13.76 -7.70
C ASP A 88 0.08 12.34 -7.19
N ARG A 89 -0.78 11.60 -7.91
CA ARG A 89 -1.09 10.20 -7.57
C ARG A 89 0.12 9.29 -7.78
N ILE A 90 0.85 9.46 -8.88
CA ILE A 90 2.08 8.72 -9.14
C ILE A 90 3.13 9.05 -8.08
N LYS A 91 3.23 10.33 -7.65
CA LYS A 91 4.13 10.75 -6.58
C LYS A 91 3.78 10.03 -5.27
N GLY A 92 2.51 10.06 -4.85
CA GLY A 92 2.06 9.40 -3.61
C GLY A 92 2.35 7.89 -3.58
N LEU A 93 2.05 7.20 -4.68
CA LEU A 93 2.33 5.78 -4.81
C LEU A 93 3.83 5.46 -4.82
N ARG A 94 4.66 6.32 -5.44
CA ARG A 94 6.13 6.20 -5.40
C ARG A 94 6.70 6.37 -3.99
N LEU A 95 6.03 7.15 -3.14
CA LEU A 95 6.39 7.33 -1.74
C LEU A 95 5.90 6.19 -0.84
N GLY A 96 5.22 5.19 -1.40
CA GLY A 96 4.81 3.98 -0.70
C GLY A 96 3.40 4.00 -0.15
N ALA A 97 2.50 4.85 -0.67
CA ALA A 97 1.08 4.69 -0.41
C ALA A 97 0.54 3.40 -1.02
N ASP A 98 -0.39 2.79 -0.33
CA ASP A 98 -1.01 1.54 -0.76
C ASP A 98 -2.27 1.79 -1.57
N ASP A 99 -2.94 2.93 -1.35
CA ASP A 99 -4.13 3.33 -2.09
C ASP A 99 -4.33 4.85 -2.09
N TYR A 100 -5.31 5.29 -2.88
CA TYR A 100 -5.62 6.69 -3.12
C TYR A 100 -7.12 6.88 -3.35
N LEU A 101 -7.72 7.84 -2.64
CA LEU A 101 -9.13 8.18 -2.75
C LEU A 101 -9.30 9.66 -3.10
N VAL A 102 -10.08 9.94 -4.13
CA VAL A 102 -10.29 11.32 -4.63
C VAL A 102 -11.46 11.98 -3.92
N LYS A 103 -11.27 13.18 -3.40
CA LYS A 103 -12.31 14.02 -2.83
C LYS A 103 -13.14 14.68 -3.97
N PRO A 104 -14.49 14.72 -3.88
CA PRO A 104 -15.31 14.14 -2.82
C PRO A 104 -15.44 12.62 -2.96
N PHE A 105 -15.45 11.90 -1.85
CA PHE A 105 -15.58 10.44 -1.78
C PHE A 105 -16.80 10.03 -0.96
N SER A 106 -17.28 8.81 -1.17
CA SER A 106 -18.29 8.23 -0.29
C SER A 106 -17.63 7.56 0.92
N ILE A 107 -18.28 7.66 2.08
CA ILE A 107 -17.82 6.95 3.29
C ILE A 107 -17.80 5.43 3.06
N GLU A 108 -18.76 4.91 2.30
CA GLU A 108 -18.82 3.48 1.95
C GLU A 108 -17.58 3.04 1.17
N GLU A 109 -17.12 3.86 0.20
CA GLU A 109 -15.89 3.56 -0.55
C GLU A 109 -14.67 3.54 0.37
N LEU A 110 -14.54 4.53 1.27
CA LEU A 110 -13.46 4.57 2.24
C LEU A 110 -13.50 3.35 3.18
N LEU A 111 -14.67 2.98 3.70
CA LEU A 111 -14.85 1.81 4.57
C LEU A 111 -14.44 0.51 3.86
N LEU A 112 -14.85 0.32 2.60
CA LEU A 112 -14.48 -0.85 1.80
C LEU A 112 -12.96 -0.94 1.61
N LYS A 113 -12.29 0.19 1.32
CA LYS A 113 -10.83 0.23 1.19
C LYS A 113 -10.15 -0.13 2.51
N ILE A 114 -10.57 0.46 3.63
CA ILE A 114 -10.04 0.14 4.95
C ILE A 114 -10.20 -1.35 5.26
N GLU A 115 -11.38 -1.90 5.02
CA GLU A 115 -11.67 -3.31 5.28
C GLU A 115 -10.77 -4.26 4.47
N ILE A 116 -10.51 -3.95 3.21
CA ILE A 116 -9.61 -4.72 2.35
C ILE A 116 -8.21 -4.79 2.97
N PHE A 117 -7.67 -3.68 3.47
CA PHE A 117 -6.34 -3.66 4.08
C PHE A 117 -6.30 -4.38 5.43
N LEU A 118 -7.28 -4.15 6.29
CA LEU A 118 -7.33 -4.76 7.62
C LEU A 118 -7.60 -6.27 7.58
N LYS A 119 -8.47 -6.76 6.70
CA LYS A 119 -8.70 -8.21 6.53
C LYS A 119 -7.44 -8.97 6.09
N ARG A 120 -6.60 -8.33 5.31
CA ARG A 120 -5.34 -8.91 4.83
C ARG A 120 -4.30 -8.99 5.94
N SER A 121 -4.26 -7.99 6.82
CA SER A 121 -3.42 -8.01 8.01
C SER A 121 -3.76 -9.19 8.95
N GLN A 122 -5.04 -9.59 9.03
CA GLN A 122 -5.47 -10.76 9.83
C GLN A 122 -5.00 -12.10 9.27
N LYS A 123 -4.87 -12.25 7.95
CA LYS A 123 -4.36 -13.50 7.35
C LYS A 123 -2.90 -13.81 7.73
N LYS A 124 -2.19 -12.87 8.34
CA LYS A 124 -0.87 -13.12 8.94
C LYS A 124 -0.87 -14.15 10.08
N THR A 125 -2.03 -14.52 10.64
CA THR A 125 -2.07 -15.28 11.91
C THR A 125 -2.34 -16.78 11.78
N ILE A 126 -2.60 -17.34 10.59
CA ILE A 126 -3.05 -18.74 10.48
C ILE A 126 -2.34 -19.51 9.34
N THR A 127 -1.01 -19.49 9.30
CA THR A 127 -0.28 -20.60 8.64
C THR A 127 1.05 -20.81 9.34
N THR A 128 1.20 -22.01 9.87
CA THR A 128 2.35 -22.50 10.66
C THR A 128 3.61 -22.72 9.84
N GLU A 129 3.59 -22.45 8.55
CA GLU A 129 4.78 -22.44 7.70
C GLU A 129 4.93 -21.07 7.07
N ASN A 130 6.09 -20.48 7.26
CA ASN A 130 6.49 -19.21 6.68
C ASN A 130 7.29 -19.53 5.41
N PRO A 131 6.66 -19.75 4.24
CA PRO A 131 7.42 -20.08 3.06
C PRO A 131 8.28 -18.88 2.67
N ILE A 132 9.58 -19.07 2.77
CA ILE A 132 10.54 -18.17 2.15
C ILE A 132 10.63 -18.62 0.67
N TYR A 133 10.27 -17.72 -0.23
CA TYR A 133 10.33 -17.96 -1.65
C TYR A 133 11.74 -17.68 -2.15
N THR A 134 12.31 -18.61 -2.92
CA THR A 134 13.55 -18.36 -3.64
C THR A 134 13.24 -17.67 -4.96
N VAL A 135 13.85 -16.51 -5.18
CA VAL A 135 13.64 -15.63 -6.34
C VAL A 135 15.02 -15.34 -6.96
N GLY A 136 15.57 -16.28 -7.72
CA GLY A 136 16.97 -16.25 -8.16
C GLY A 136 17.91 -16.23 -6.96
N LYS A 137 18.79 -15.22 -6.85
CA LYS A 137 19.67 -15.03 -5.69
C LYS A 137 18.96 -14.42 -4.48
N TYR A 138 17.74 -13.89 -4.66
CA TYR A 138 16.98 -13.28 -3.59
C TYR A 138 16.16 -14.33 -2.84
N GLN A 139 15.93 -14.04 -1.57
CA GLN A 139 14.93 -14.69 -0.74
C GLN A 139 13.82 -13.70 -0.43
N PHE A 140 12.57 -14.13 -0.55
CA PHE A 140 11.41 -13.31 -0.27
C PHE A 140 10.62 -13.90 0.90
N ASP A 141 10.59 -13.17 2.00
CA ASP A 141 9.74 -13.44 3.16
C ASP A 141 8.45 -12.61 3.02
N HIS A 142 7.40 -13.25 2.51
CA HIS A 142 6.10 -12.60 2.31
C HIS A 142 5.47 -12.12 3.61
N LYS A 143 5.68 -12.85 4.72
CA LYS A 143 5.09 -12.50 6.01
C LYS A 143 5.69 -11.23 6.60
N ASN A 144 6.98 -11.05 6.44
CA ASN A 144 7.71 -9.89 6.95
C ASN A 144 7.92 -8.82 5.88
N TYR A 145 7.33 -8.98 4.67
CA TYR A 145 7.46 -8.06 3.54
C TYR A 145 8.92 -7.72 3.20
N LEU A 146 9.76 -8.74 3.15
CA LEU A 146 11.20 -8.58 3.03
C LEU A 146 11.75 -9.35 1.84
N VAL A 147 12.50 -8.66 0.98
CA VAL A 147 13.37 -9.28 -0.03
C VAL A 147 14.81 -9.10 0.42
N PHE A 148 15.58 -10.19 0.45
CA PHE A 148 16.94 -10.13 0.96
C PHE A 148 17.89 -11.09 0.22
N THR A 149 19.17 -10.78 0.33
CA THR A 149 20.30 -11.64 0.00
C THR A 149 21.19 -11.75 1.23
N ASP A 150 22.31 -12.42 1.13
CA ASP A 150 23.29 -12.49 2.23
C ASP A 150 23.84 -11.10 2.64
N THR A 151 23.81 -10.13 1.72
CA THR A 151 24.44 -8.81 1.89
C THR A 151 23.46 -7.64 1.93
N GLU A 152 22.25 -7.82 1.43
CA GLU A 152 21.28 -6.73 1.26
C GLU A 152 19.90 -7.14 1.75
N LYS A 153 19.17 -6.18 2.34
CA LYS A 153 17.76 -6.35 2.74
C LYS A 153 16.97 -5.16 2.24
N VAL A 154 15.81 -5.42 1.65
CA VAL A 154 14.87 -4.41 1.16
C VAL A 154 13.49 -4.72 1.71
N SER A 155 12.92 -3.78 2.48
CA SER A 155 11.53 -3.85 2.92
C SER A 155 10.60 -3.46 1.78
N LEU A 156 9.55 -4.24 1.62
CA LEU A 156 8.46 -4.00 0.68
C LEU A 156 7.28 -3.37 1.42
N THR A 157 6.48 -2.60 0.74
CA THR A 157 5.13 -2.31 1.23
C THR A 157 4.26 -3.55 1.11
N GLN A 158 3.15 -3.58 1.83
CA GLN A 158 2.21 -4.70 1.76
C GLN A 158 1.80 -5.00 0.31
N ARG A 159 1.51 -3.97 -0.50
CA ARG A 159 1.12 -4.13 -1.90
C ARG A 159 2.21 -4.69 -2.78
N GLU A 160 3.44 -4.29 -2.58
CA GLU A 160 4.58 -4.83 -3.30
C GLU A 160 4.79 -6.30 -2.97
N ALA A 161 4.67 -6.66 -1.71
CA ALA A 161 4.79 -8.04 -1.27
C ALA A 161 3.65 -8.92 -1.81
N GLU A 162 2.42 -8.45 -1.81
CA GLU A 162 1.26 -9.14 -2.39
C GLU A 162 1.42 -9.32 -3.91
N LEU A 163 1.87 -8.27 -4.62
CA LEU A 163 2.13 -8.35 -6.06
C LEU A 163 3.26 -9.33 -6.39
N LEU A 164 4.35 -9.29 -5.64
CA LEU A 164 5.46 -10.23 -5.83
C LEU A 164 5.02 -11.68 -5.58
N LYS A 165 4.23 -11.90 -4.51
CA LYS A 165 3.66 -13.22 -4.24
C LYS A 165 2.75 -13.70 -5.36
N LEU A 166 1.86 -12.84 -5.85
CA LEU A 166 0.97 -13.17 -6.97
C LEU A 166 1.76 -13.57 -8.22
N PHE A 167 2.86 -12.88 -8.52
CA PHE A 167 3.76 -13.24 -9.61
C PHE A 167 4.46 -14.58 -9.40
N LEU A 168 4.90 -14.88 -8.19
CA LEU A 168 5.56 -16.14 -7.85
C LEU A 168 4.61 -17.34 -7.90
N ASP A 169 3.37 -17.14 -7.45
CA ASP A 169 2.32 -18.16 -7.53
C ASP A 169 1.92 -18.48 -8.98
N ASN A 170 2.19 -17.56 -9.93
CA ASN A 170 1.89 -17.68 -11.36
C ASN A 170 3.14 -17.45 -12.23
N LYS A 171 4.29 -17.96 -11.78
CA LYS A 171 5.56 -17.79 -12.51
C LYS A 171 5.48 -18.37 -13.91
N ASN A 172 6.04 -17.63 -14.86
CA ASN A 172 6.07 -17.96 -16.28
C ASN A 172 4.69 -17.99 -16.97
N GLU A 173 3.63 -17.55 -16.27
CA GLU A 173 2.29 -17.39 -16.83
C GLU A 173 1.98 -15.91 -17.10
N VAL A 174 1.03 -15.69 -17.99
CA VAL A 174 0.53 -14.35 -18.30
C VAL A 174 -0.61 -14.02 -17.36
N LEU A 175 -0.41 -13.02 -16.52
CA LEU A 175 -1.46 -12.45 -15.67
C LEU A 175 -2.07 -11.23 -16.37
N LYS A 176 -3.37 -11.26 -16.62
CA LYS A 176 -4.08 -10.11 -17.17
C LYS A 176 -4.09 -8.95 -16.17
N ARG A 177 -4.03 -7.74 -16.69
CA ARG A 177 -4.05 -6.52 -15.85
C ARG A 177 -5.25 -6.49 -14.91
N GLU A 178 -6.43 -6.81 -15.41
CA GLU A 178 -7.69 -6.88 -14.64
C GLU A 178 -7.62 -7.91 -13.50
N GLU A 179 -7.04 -9.07 -13.76
CA GLU A 179 -6.88 -10.15 -12.76
C GLU A 179 -5.97 -9.69 -11.61
N ILE A 180 -4.86 -9.02 -11.94
CA ILE A 180 -3.95 -8.44 -10.94
C ILE A 180 -4.67 -7.36 -10.11
N LEU A 181 -5.37 -6.44 -10.78
CA LEU A 181 -6.09 -5.35 -10.11
C LEU A 181 -7.19 -5.90 -9.19
N LYS A 182 -7.97 -6.83 -9.66
CA LYS A 182 -9.03 -7.47 -8.88
C LYS A 182 -8.46 -8.25 -7.69
N SER A 183 -7.35 -8.94 -7.87
CA SER A 183 -6.69 -9.67 -6.79
C SER A 183 -6.13 -8.73 -5.71
N LEU A 184 -5.53 -7.61 -6.09
CA LEU A 184 -4.86 -6.71 -5.16
C LEU A 184 -5.77 -5.63 -4.57
N TRP A 185 -6.74 -5.11 -5.33
CA TRP A 185 -7.60 -3.99 -4.90
C TRP A 185 -9.10 -4.34 -4.83
N GLY A 186 -9.50 -5.53 -5.26
CA GLY A 186 -10.89 -5.98 -5.21
C GLY A 186 -11.75 -5.52 -6.40
N ASN A 187 -11.26 -4.61 -7.20
CA ASN A 187 -11.91 -4.12 -8.43
C ASN A 187 -10.87 -3.82 -9.52
N ASP A 188 -11.34 -3.58 -10.74
CA ASP A 188 -10.54 -3.27 -11.92
C ASP A 188 -10.60 -1.79 -12.32
N ASP A 189 -10.83 -0.88 -11.35
CA ASP A 189 -10.92 0.55 -11.60
C ASP A 189 -9.71 1.03 -12.44
N TYR A 190 -10.01 1.78 -13.50
CA TYR A 190 -9.04 2.38 -14.42
C TYR A 190 -7.91 3.14 -13.69
N PHE A 191 -8.23 3.74 -12.56
CA PHE A 191 -7.26 4.48 -11.75
C PHE A 191 -6.25 3.57 -11.05
N MET A 192 -6.64 2.36 -10.67
CA MET A 192 -5.76 1.37 -10.06
C MET A 192 -4.74 0.79 -11.04
N GLY A 193 -5.08 0.78 -12.33
CA GLY A 193 -4.16 0.35 -13.38
C GLY A 193 -2.83 1.09 -13.41
N ARG A 194 -2.83 2.39 -13.09
CA ARG A 194 -1.59 3.20 -13.03
C ARG A 194 -0.82 2.99 -11.74
N SER A 195 -1.51 2.68 -10.65
CA SER A 195 -0.87 2.27 -9.40
C SER A 195 -0.07 0.99 -9.61
N LEU A 196 -0.63 0.03 -10.32
CA LEU A 196 0.05 -1.22 -10.67
C LEU A 196 1.38 -0.97 -11.40
N ASP A 197 1.42 -0.03 -12.36
CA ASP A 197 2.66 0.29 -13.09
C ASP A 197 3.78 0.80 -12.17
N VAL A 198 3.42 1.54 -11.12
CA VAL A 198 4.38 2.04 -10.12
C VAL A 198 4.95 0.87 -9.31
N PHE A 199 4.10 -0.02 -8.80
CA PHE A 199 4.56 -1.19 -8.03
C PHE A 199 5.41 -2.13 -8.88
N ILE A 200 5.04 -2.37 -10.14
CA ILE A 200 5.85 -3.15 -11.09
C ILE A 200 7.22 -2.50 -11.30
N SER A 201 7.25 -1.17 -11.48
CA SER A 201 8.52 -0.44 -11.65
C SER A 201 9.44 -0.59 -10.43
N ARG A 202 8.87 -0.55 -9.22
CA ARG A 202 9.63 -0.75 -7.97
C ARG A 202 10.14 -2.19 -7.84
N LEU A 203 9.30 -3.19 -8.09
CA LEU A 203 9.73 -4.58 -8.07
C LEU A 203 10.83 -4.86 -9.11
N ARG A 204 10.71 -4.29 -10.32
CA ARG A 204 11.78 -4.37 -11.33
C ARG A 204 13.09 -3.80 -10.81
N LYS A 205 13.06 -2.66 -10.12
CA LYS A 205 14.25 -2.05 -9.54
C LYS A 205 14.87 -2.93 -8.44
N ILE A 206 14.03 -3.51 -7.56
CA ILE A 206 14.49 -4.38 -6.47
C ILE A 206 15.15 -5.65 -7.04
N LEU A 207 14.58 -6.22 -8.09
CA LEU A 207 15.04 -7.48 -8.69
C LEU A 207 16.02 -7.27 -9.86
N SER A 208 16.46 -6.04 -10.12
CA SER A 208 17.25 -5.68 -11.33
C SER A 208 18.60 -6.33 -11.44
N ASN A 209 19.19 -6.81 -10.35
CA ASN A 209 20.52 -7.39 -10.32
C ASN A 209 20.52 -8.93 -10.53
N GLU A 210 19.46 -9.49 -11.11
CA GLU A 210 19.32 -10.92 -11.35
C GLU A 210 18.93 -11.20 -12.80
N ASP A 211 19.86 -11.72 -13.59
CA ASP A 211 19.69 -11.95 -15.04
C ASP A 211 18.63 -13.02 -15.40
N GLY A 212 18.25 -13.85 -14.43
CA GLY A 212 17.25 -14.91 -14.60
C GLY A 212 15.82 -14.47 -14.35
N ILE A 213 15.61 -13.21 -13.94
CA ILE A 213 14.29 -12.70 -13.53
C ILE A 213 13.91 -11.48 -14.35
N ALA A 214 12.68 -11.48 -14.88
CA ALA A 214 12.12 -10.32 -15.58
C ALA A 214 10.60 -10.22 -15.40
N ILE A 215 10.11 -9.02 -15.14
CA ILE A 215 8.68 -8.72 -15.25
C ILE A 215 8.46 -8.10 -16.64
N GLU A 216 7.97 -8.90 -17.57
CA GLU A 216 7.69 -8.50 -18.94
C GLU A 216 6.31 -7.82 -19.03
N ASN A 217 6.22 -6.75 -19.84
CA ASN A 217 4.95 -6.10 -20.15
C ASN A 217 4.44 -6.60 -21.49
N LEU A 218 3.31 -7.29 -21.48
CA LEU A 218 2.59 -7.69 -22.68
C LEU A 218 1.55 -6.62 -23.01
N HIS A 219 1.91 -5.75 -23.94
CA HIS A 219 1.12 -4.56 -24.26
C HIS A 219 -0.35 -4.88 -24.56
N GLY A 220 -1.26 -4.20 -23.86
CA GLY A 220 -2.72 -4.40 -23.99
C GLY A 220 -3.27 -5.66 -23.31
N ILE A 221 -2.42 -6.53 -22.73
CA ILE A 221 -2.83 -7.80 -22.12
C ILE A 221 -2.56 -7.77 -20.59
N GLY A 222 -1.29 -7.64 -20.21
CA GLY A 222 -0.93 -7.73 -18.80
C GLY A 222 0.59 -7.90 -18.62
N PHE A 223 0.95 -8.70 -17.64
CA PHE A 223 2.35 -8.90 -17.27
C PHE A 223 2.69 -10.38 -17.14
N LYS A 224 3.95 -10.70 -17.37
CA LYS A 224 4.51 -12.03 -17.17
C LYS A 224 5.75 -11.94 -16.31
N PHE A 225 5.79 -12.70 -15.23
CA PHE A 225 6.97 -12.85 -14.40
C PHE A 225 7.80 -14.03 -14.87
N ASN A 226 8.84 -13.74 -15.62
CA ASN A 226 9.76 -14.76 -16.11
C ASN A 226 10.80 -15.06 -15.03
N MET A 227 10.92 -16.31 -14.65
CA MET A 227 11.94 -16.82 -13.72
C MET A 227 12.48 -18.16 -14.27
N LYS A 228 13.78 -18.22 -14.48
CA LYS A 228 14.50 -19.43 -14.89
C LYS A 228 14.71 -20.40 -13.75
#